data_d28ab4d271ade3eea109e11f7343408d
#
_entry.id   d28ab4d271ade3eea109e11f7343408d
#
_cell.length_a   1.000
_cell.length_b   1.000
_cell.length_c   1.000
_cell.angle_alpha   90.00
_cell.angle_beta   90.00
_cell.angle_gamma   90.00
#
_symmetry.space_group_name_H-M   'P 1'
#
loop_
_entity.id
_entity.type
_entity.pdbx_description
1 polymer ?
#
loop_
_entity_poly.entity_id
_entity_poly.type
_entity_poly.pdbx_seq_one_letter_code
_entity_poly.pdbx_strand_id
1 'polypeptide(L)'
;MRHSVEEIQLKNGAKGLLIDIPDATVMATRVEFRAGMLYARNKDVYELPHVVEHLAFGANAKFKNEQEFEAEFTKNGAYHNAWTSDVSVCYETECADFEWDRIMELQRVSICEPKFNEEELKSEKSNVRSELTGYMNDYYRLLWPRVQQAVGEDVLDLQQRRETISNIELKDIREHYRRTHTARNMLFVIAGRMKGRRKKIIRELEGWPLKEGEKFEMPFADLHAGEAVSIRRKDASNITFGFSLVTPRHLAPEEAFSMGCLNHILNGTTNSRIFGMARKRGLVYGMGSSLANNATSTYWDFDG
;
A
#
# COMPACT_ATOMS: atom_id res chain seq x y z
N MET A 1 -18.64 -10.33 15.34
CA MET A 1 -18.91 -11.14 14.13
C MET A 1 -18.20 -12.48 14.29
N ARG A 2 -18.89 -13.61 14.04
CA ARG A 2 -18.28 -14.95 14.12
C ARG A 2 -17.38 -15.16 12.92
N HIS A 3 -16.12 -15.49 13.12
CA HIS A 3 -15.15 -15.77 12.06
C HIS A 3 -14.11 -16.79 12.52
N SER A 4 -13.40 -17.37 11.57
CA SER A 4 -12.19 -18.16 11.80
C SER A 4 -11.11 -17.75 10.79
N VAL A 5 -9.85 -17.85 11.18
CA VAL A 5 -8.70 -17.51 10.37
C VAL A 5 -7.86 -18.77 10.15
N GLU A 6 -7.48 -19.01 8.91
CA GLU A 6 -6.61 -20.12 8.51
C GLU A 6 -5.41 -19.59 7.77
N GLU A 7 -4.20 -19.92 8.22
CA GLU A 7 -2.97 -19.65 7.48
C GLU A 7 -2.79 -20.71 6.37
N ILE A 8 -2.50 -20.25 5.16
CA ILE A 8 -2.34 -21.09 3.98
C ILE A 8 -0.95 -20.89 3.38
N GLN A 9 -0.30 -21.98 3.07
CA GLN A 9 0.84 -22.00 2.15
C GLN A 9 0.46 -22.81 0.92
N LEU A 10 0.49 -22.17 -0.24
CA LEU A 10 0.16 -22.78 -1.52
C LEU A 10 1.35 -23.58 -2.09
N LYS A 11 1.09 -24.51 -3.00
CA LYS A 11 2.12 -25.32 -3.66
C LYS A 11 3.10 -24.48 -4.49
N ASN A 12 2.64 -23.36 -5.05
CA ASN A 12 3.48 -22.42 -5.79
C ASN A 12 4.35 -21.54 -4.89
N GLY A 13 4.26 -21.69 -3.56
CA GLY A 13 5.06 -20.97 -2.57
C GLY A 13 4.44 -19.71 -2.01
N ALA A 14 3.32 -19.25 -2.53
CA ALA A 14 2.58 -18.11 -1.98
C ALA A 14 2.02 -18.42 -0.60
N LYS A 15 1.91 -17.39 0.24
CA LYS A 15 1.39 -17.50 1.61
C LYS A 15 0.23 -16.54 1.82
N GLY A 16 -0.69 -16.88 2.71
CA GLY A 16 -1.77 -15.95 3.02
C GLY A 16 -2.73 -16.45 4.07
N LEU A 17 -3.84 -15.75 4.18
CA LEU A 17 -4.90 -15.99 5.14
C LEU A 17 -6.22 -16.22 4.41
N LEU A 18 -6.98 -17.22 4.85
CA LEU A 18 -8.40 -17.34 4.55
C LEU A 18 -9.18 -17.03 5.82
N ILE A 19 -10.07 -16.06 5.73
CA ILE A 19 -10.92 -15.62 6.84
C ILE A 19 -12.36 -16.02 6.54
N ASP A 20 -12.81 -17.10 7.17
CA ASP A 20 -14.19 -17.57 7.01
C ASP A 20 -15.13 -16.75 7.88
N ILE A 21 -16.08 -16.08 7.23
CA ILE A 21 -17.16 -15.33 7.85
C ILE A 21 -18.47 -15.93 7.34
N PRO A 22 -19.09 -16.88 8.07
CA PRO A 22 -20.20 -17.70 7.55
C PRO A 22 -21.41 -16.92 7.01
N ASP A 23 -21.68 -15.77 7.60
CA ASP A 23 -22.84 -14.92 7.26
C ASP A 23 -22.48 -13.74 6.37
N ALA A 24 -21.26 -13.71 5.79
CA ALA A 24 -20.84 -12.64 4.89
C ALA A 24 -21.67 -12.65 3.59
N THR A 25 -22.08 -11.46 3.19
CA THR A 25 -22.74 -11.19 1.89
C THR A 25 -21.81 -10.57 0.87
N VAL A 26 -20.57 -10.29 1.29
CA VAL A 26 -19.48 -9.76 0.48
C VAL A 26 -18.26 -10.65 0.62
N MET A 27 -17.39 -10.59 -0.40
CA MET A 27 -16.05 -11.15 -0.36
C MET A 27 -15.04 -10.05 -0.63
N ALA A 28 -14.00 -9.97 0.20
CA ALA A 28 -12.86 -9.10 0.01
C ALA A 28 -11.61 -9.93 -0.28
N THR A 29 -10.82 -9.48 -1.24
CA THR A 29 -9.54 -10.11 -1.61
C THR A 29 -8.45 -9.05 -1.64
N ARG A 30 -7.34 -9.34 -0.98
CA ARG A 30 -6.11 -8.55 -1.05
C ARG A 30 -4.97 -9.44 -1.49
N VAL A 31 -4.22 -8.98 -2.48
CA VAL A 31 -3.00 -9.63 -2.97
C VAL A 31 -1.88 -8.61 -2.94
N GLU A 32 -0.81 -8.93 -2.28
CA GLU A 32 0.30 -8.03 -2.00
C GLU A 32 1.62 -8.67 -2.43
N PHE A 33 2.49 -7.84 -3.01
CA PHE A 33 3.86 -8.20 -3.35
C PHE A 33 4.82 -7.24 -2.67
N ARG A 34 5.97 -7.74 -2.20
CA ARG A 34 7.10 -6.87 -1.83
C ARG A 34 7.71 -6.29 -3.10
N ALA A 35 7.13 -5.22 -3.58
CA ALA A 35 7.37 -4.64 -4.89
C ALA A 35 7.36 -3.10 -4.86
N GLY A 36 7.34 -2.48 -3.67
CA GLY A 36 7.22 -1.04 -3.49
C GLY A 36 8.49 -0.27 -3.87
N MET A 37 8.52 1.01 -3.50
CA MET A 37 9.55 1.98 -3.92
C MET A 37 10.97 1.53 -3.56
N LEU A 38 11.18 0.91 -2.40
CA LEU A 38 12.48 0.43 -1.94
C LEU A 38 13.00 -0.80 -2.72
N TYR A 39 12.16 -1.41 -3.55
CA TYR A 39 12.57 -2.47 -4.47
C TYR A 39 12.77 -1.98 -5.91
N ALA A 40 12.68 -0.68 -6.18
CA ALA A 40 13.14 -0.12 -7.42
C ALA A 40 14.65 -0.43 -7.60
N ARG A 41 15.09 -0.65 -8.85
CA ARG A 41 16.46 -1.09 -9.12
C ARG A 41 17.51 -0.05 -8.69
N ASN A 42 17.15 1.22 -8.82
CA ASN A 42 17.92 2.36 -8.37
C ASN A 42 17.00 3.56 -8.16
N LYS A 43 17.52 4.61 -7.55
CA LYS A 43 16.76 5.84 -7.27
C LYS A 43 16.40 6.66 -8.50
N ASP A 44 17.08 6.48 -9.62
CA ASP A 44 16.77 7.21 -10.86
C ASP A 44 15.41 6.84 -11.44
N VAL A 45 14.89 5.67 -11.06
CA VAL A 45 13.56 5.17 -11.41
C VAL A 45 12.72 4.85 -10.17
N TYR A 46 12.88 5.61 -9.11
CA TYR A 46 12.25 5.35 -7.81
C TYR A 46 10.72 5.17 -7.91
N GLU A 47 10.05 5.95 -8.78
CA GLU A 47 8.59 5.91 -8.96
C GLU A 47 8.11 4.73 -9.84
N LEU A 48 9.02 3.88 -10.30
CA LEU A 48 8.73 2.73 -11.15
C LEU A 48 7.65 1.78 -10.60
N PRO A 49 7.66 1.38 -9.31
CA PRO A 49 6.61 0.52 -8.74
C PRO A 49 5.21 1.11 -8.85
N HIS A 50 5.06 2.42 -8.63
CA HIS A 50 3.79 3.12 -8.73
C HIS A 50 3.27 3.16 -10.18
N VAL A 51 4.16 3.39 -11.14
CA VAL A 51 3.78 3.30 -12.56
C VAL A 51 3.41 1.87 -12.97
N VAL A 52 4.06 0.84 -12.40
CA VAL A 52 3.68 -0.57 -12.61
C VAL A 52 2.28 -0.86 -12.08
N GLU A 53 1.94 -0.33 -10.91
CA GLU A 53 0.61 -0.44 -10.32
C GLU A 53 -0.47 0.13 -11.26
N HIS A 54 -0.31 1.36 -11.74
CA HIS A 54 -1.23 1.98 -12.69
C HIS A 54 -1.41 1.12 -13.95
N LEU A 55 -0.29 0.69 -14.55
CA LEU A 55 -0.30 -0.13 -15.76
C LEU A 55 -0.94 -1.51 -15.58
N ALA A 56 -1.06 -2.02 -14.35
CA ALA A 56 -1.72 -3.29 -14.08
C ALA A 56 -3.23 -3.23 -14.32
N PHE A 57 -3.84 -2.04 -14.31
CA PHE A 57 -5.26 -1.82 -14.65
C PHE A 57 -5.49 -1.51 -16.12
N GLY A 58 -4.44 -1.35 -16.89
CA GLY A 58 -4.49 -1.12 -18.33
C GLY A 58 -4.85 -2.34 -19.18
N ALA A 59 -4.35 -2.36 -20.40
CA ALA A 59 -4.51 -3.49 -21.31
C ALA A 59 -3.95 -4.79 -20.71
N ASN A 60 -4.66 -5.88 -20.93
CA ASN A 60 -4.28 -7.20 -20.43
C ASN A 60 -4.65 -8.32 -21.42
N ALA A 61 -4.54 -9.57 -21.02
CA ALA A 61 -4.82 -10.68 -21.92
C ALA A 61 -6.27 -10.73 -22.44
N LYS A 62 -7.23 -10.18 -21.68
CA LYS A 62 -8.67 -10.23 -22.02
C LYS A 62 -9.23 -8.90 -22.54
N PHE A 63 -8.67 -7.77 -22.08
CA PHE A 63 -9.20 -6.44 -22.34
C PHE A 63 -8.14 -5.58 -23.04
N LYS A 64 -8.58 -4.69 -23.92
CA LYS A 64 -7.70 -3.88 -24.76
C LYS A 64 -7.18 -2.65 -24.06
N ASN A 65 -7.91 -2.17 -23.06
CA ASN A 65 -7.63 -0.93 -22.32
C ASN A 65 -8.29 -0.97 -20.94
N GLU A 66 -7.92 0.01 -20.11
CA GLU A 66 -8.47 0.23 -18.78
C GLU A 66 -10.00 0.35 -18.77
N GLN A 67 -10.58 1.11 -19.69
CA GLN A 67 -12.02 1.36 -19.72
C GLN A 67 -12.86 0.08 -19.90
N GLU A 68 -12.42 -0.82 -20.81
CA GLU A 68 -13.09 -2.11 -20.99
C GLU A 68 -12.97 -2.98 -19.73
N PHE A 69 -11.81 -2.93 -19.07
CA PHE A 69 -11.52 -3.70 -17.86
C PHE A 69 -12.34 -3.16 -16.67
N GLU A 70 -12.33 -1.87 -16.45
CA GLU A 70 -13.08 -1.17 -15.39
C GLU A 70 -14.59 -1.45 -15.48
N ALA A 71 -15.14 -1.44 -16.70
CA ALA A 71 -16.55 -1.73 -16.93
C ALA A 71 -16.96 -3.12 -16.43
N GLU A 72 -16.05 -4.10 -16.42
CA GLU A 72 -16.34 -5.44 -15.89
C GLU A 72 -16.42 -5.46 -14.36
N PHE A 73 -15.62 -4.68 -13.64
CA PHE A 73 -15.73 -4.55 -12.19
C PHE A 73 -17.03 -3.84 -11.78
N THR A 74 -17.35 -2.74 -12.44
CA THR A 74 -18.50 -1.90 -12.07
C THR A 74 -19.84 -2.52 -12.43
N LYS A 75 -19.89 -3.54 -13.26
CA LYS A 75 -21.10 -4.22 -13.75
C LYS A 75 -22.14 -4.56 -12.68
N ASN A 76 -21.66 -5.06 -11.52
CA ASN A 76 -22.49 -5.41 -10.36
C ASN A 76 -22.05 -4.67 -9.09
N GLY A 77 -21.34 -3.54 -9.25
CA GLY A 77 -20.89 -2.72 -8.14
C GLY A 77 -19.73 -3.28 -7.34
N ALA A 78 -18.88 -4.12 -7.96
CA ALA A 78 -17.63 -4.51 -7.32
C ALA A 78 -16.68 -3.32 -7.22
N TYR A 79 -15.95 -3.25 -6.12
CA TYR A 79 -14.86 -2.30 -5.90
C TYR A 79 -13.54 -2.99 -6.22
N HIS A 80 -12.64 -2.28 -6.85
CA HIS A 80 -11.24 -2.66 -6.94
C HIS A 80 -10.35 -1.43 -6.79
N ASN A 81 -9.16 -1.64 -6.29
CA ASN A 81 -8.16 -0.60 -6.13
C ASN A 81 -6.78 -1.23 -6.02
N ALA A 82 -5.75 -0.42 -6.15
CA ALA A 82 -4.39 -0.77 -5.74
C ALA A 82 -3.74 0.41 -5.04
N TRP A 83 -2.64 0.14 -4.37
CA TRP A 83 -1.79 1.16 -3.78
C TRP A 83 -0.35 0.68 -3.71
N THR A 84 0.56 1.62 -3.82
CA THR A 84 2.00 1.40 -3.70
C THR A 84 2.55 2.15 -2.49
N SER A 85 3.28 1.42 -1.65
CA SER A 85 4.05 1.97 -0.52
C SER A 85 5.55 1.85 -0.77
N ASP A 86 6.34 2.22 0.22
CA ASP A 86 7.79 1.98 0.17
C ASP A 86 8.13 0.50 0.02
N VAL A 87 7.34 -0.39 0.59
CA VAL A 87 7.63 -1.84 0.65
C VAL A 87 6.76 -2.66 -0.30
N SER A 88 5.50 -2.28 -0.48
CA SER A 88 4.51 -3.15 -1.12
C SER A 88 3.80 -2.50 -2.28
N VAL A 89 3.41 -3.32 -3.25
CA VAL A 89 2.28 -3.07 -4.16
C VAL A 89 1.17 -4.02 -3.76
N CYS A 90 -0.02 -3.48 -3.51
CA CYS A 90 -1.19 -4.22 -3.07
C CYS A 90 -2.35 -4.01 -4.04
N TYR A 91 -3.02 -5.09 -4.39
CA TYR A 91 -4.22 -5.11 -5.22
C TYR A 91 -5.38 -5.62 -4.37
N GLU A 92 -6.46 -4.88 -4.32
CA GLU A 92 -7.62 -5.23 -3.50
C GLU A 92 -8.92 -5.19 -4.30
N THR A 93 -9.83 -6.10 -3.95
CA THR A 93 -11.17 -6.15 -4.52
C THR A 93 -12.19 -6.46 -3.44
N GLU A 94 -13.38 -5.86 -3.58
CA GLU A 94 -14.55 -6.21 -2.79
C GLU A 94 -15.74 -6.42 -3.72
N CYS A 95 -16.50 -7.47 -3.49
CA CYS A 95 -17.64 -7.80 -4.33
C CYS A 95 -18.78 -8.46 -3.56
N ALA A 96 -19.96 -8.47 -4.15
CA ALA A 96 -21.05 -9.28 -3.66
C ALA A 96 -20.67 -10.78 -3.69
N ASP A 97 -21.09 -11.51 -2.67
CA ASP A 97 -20.73 -12.91 -2.43
C ASP A 97 -21.03 -13.84 -3.62
N PHE A 98 -22.03 -13.53 -4.45
CA PHE A 98 -22.43 -14.37 -5.58
C PHE A 98 -21.48 -14.29 -6.78
N GLU A 99 -20.63 -13.26 -6.90
CA GLU A 99 -19.73 -13.08 -8.06
C GLU A 99 -18.24 -13.16 -7.72
N TRP A 100 -17.93 -13.69 -6.56
CA TRP A 100 -16.56 -13.78 -6.06
C TRP A 100 -15.57 -14.42 -7.05
N ASP A 101 -15.99 -15.44 -7.79
CA ASP A 101 -15.13 -16.15 -8.74
C ASP A 101 -14.87 -15.34 -10.01
N ARG A 102 -15.84 -14.56 -10.47
CA ARG A 102 -15.67 -13.62 -11.58
C ARG A 102 -14.70 -12.50 -11.21
N ILE A 103 -14.87 -11.91 -10.04
CA ILE A 103 -14.01 -10.81 -9.58
C ILE A 103 -12.60 -11.30 -9.28
N MET A 104 -12.44 -12.48 -8.70
CA MET A 104 -11.14 -13.11 -8.49
C MET A 104 -10.41 -13.40 -9.82
N GLU A 105 -11.14 -13.77 -10.85
CA GLU A 105 -10.58 -13.96 -12.20
C GLU A 105 -10.17 -12.62 -12.84
N LEU A 106 -10.93 -11.54 -12.65
CA LEU A 106 -10.54 -10.21 -13.12
C LEU A 106 -9.26 -9.74 -12.42
N GLN A 107 -9.17 -9.92 -11.09
CA GLN A 107 -7.97 -9.62 -10.32
C GLN A 107 -6.77 -10.46 -10.80
N ARG A 108 -6.97 -11.75 -11.09
CA ARG A 108 -5.93 -12.61 -11.66
C ARG A 108 -5.40 -12.05 -12.99
N VAL A 109 -6.29 -11.66 -13.89
CA VAL A 109 -5.91 -11.14 -15.22
C VAL A 109 -5.11 -9.85 -15.11
N SER A 110 -5.54 -8.93 -14.24
CA SER A 110 -4.83 -7.69 -13.94
C SER A 110 -3.40 -7.96 -13.42
N ILE A 111 -3.29 -8.82 -12.42
CA ILE A 111 -2.02 -9.07 -11.74
C ILE A 111 -1.08 -9.95 -12.58
N CYS A 112 -1.60 -10.97 -13.29
CA CYS A 112 -0.77 -12.00 -13.90
C CYS A 112 -0.55 -11.83 -15.40
N GLU A 113 -1.41 -11.07 -16.10
CA GLU A 113 -1.40 -10.99 -17.56
C GLU A 113 -1.49 -9.55 -18.11
N PRO A 114 -0.87 -8.55 -17.44
CA PRO A 114 -0.86 -7.18 -17.97
C PRO A 114 -0.09 -7.11 -19.29
N LYS A 115 -0.52 -6.22 -20.18
CA LYS A 115 0.14 -5.94 -21.48
C LYS A 115 0.76 -4.57 -21.44
N PHE A 116 1.97 -4.47 -20.95
CA PHE A 116 2.70 -3.22 -20.91
C PHE A 116 3.09 -2.73 -22.32
N ASN A 117 2.64 -1.54 -22.70
CA ASN A 117 2.91 -0.91 -23.98
C ASN A 117 3.34 0.57 -23.81
N GLU A 118 3.93 1.16 -24.83
CA GLU A 118 4.48 2.52 -24.80
C GLU A 118 3.41 3.62 -24.70
N GLU A 119 2.24 3.39 -25.28
CA GLU A 119 1.15 4.37 -25.29
C GLU A 119 0.58 4.54 -23.87
N GLU A 120 0.23 3.43 -23.20
CA GLU A 120 -0.23 3.45 -21.82
C GLU A 120 0.86 3.94 -20.86
N LEU A 121 2.12 3.52 -21.05
CA LEU A 121 3.24 4.01 -20.24
C LEU A 121 3.35 5.54 -20.30
N LYS A 122 3.22 6.14 -21.50
CA LYS A 122 3.26 7.59 -21.64
C LYS A 122 2.10 8.27 -20.91
N SER A 123 0.90 7.73 -21.00
CA SER A 123 -0.28 8.22 -20.30
C SER A 123 -0.10 8.13 -18.79
N GLU A 124 0.26 6.94 -18.29
CA GLU A 124 0.38 6.70 -16.84
C GLU A 124 1.53 7.50 -16.21
N LYS A 125 2.64 7.70 -16.89
CA LYS A 125 3.68 8.64 -16.43
C LYS A 125 3.13 10.07 -16.26
N SER A 126 2.18 10.50 -17.08
CA SER A 126 1.52 11.80 -16.93
C SER A 126 0.55 11.81 -15.75
N ASN A 127 -0.22 10.75 -15.58
CA ASN A 127 -1.18 10.60 -14.48
C ASN A 127 -0.47 10.59 -13.13
N VAL A 128 0.54 9.76 -12.95
CA VAL A 128 1.37 9.69 -11.73
C VAL A 128 2.04 11.04 -11.44
N ARG A 129 2.55 11.75 -12.47
CA ARG A 129 3.13 13.10 -12.29
C ARG A 129 2.08 14.10 -11.81
N SER A 130 0.87 14.05 -12.35
CA SER A 130 -0.25 14.90 -11.92
C SER A 130 -0.66 14.61 -10.48
N GLU A 131 -0.73 13.35 -10.10
CA GLU A 131 -1.04 12.92 -8.74
C GLU A 131 -0.02 13.42 -7.74
N LEU A 132 1.28 13.20 -7.99
CA LEU A 132 2.35 13.71 -7.13
C LEU A 132 2.34 15.25 -7.06
N THR A 133 1.94 15.93 -8.14
CA THR A 133 1.75 17.39 -8.12
C THR A 133 0.59 17.79 -7.21
N GLY A 134 -0.51 17.04 -7.23
CA GLY A 134 -1.62 17.20 -6.29
C GLY A 134 -1.17 17.03 -4.83
N TYR A 135 -0.38 16.01 -4.55
CA TYR A 135 0.18 15.75 -3.21
C TYR A 135 1.08 16.87 -2.70
N MET A 136 1.73 17.63 -3.57
CA MET A 136 2.54 18.80 -3.17
C MET A 136 1.70 19.95 -2.58
N ASN A 137 0.37 19.90 -2.69
CA ASN A 137 -0.54 20.85 -2.03
C ASN A 137 -0.94 20.43 -0.60
N ASP A 138 -0.60 19.21 -0.21
CA ASP A 138 -0.78 18.69 1.13
C ASP A 138 0.50 18.87 1.94
N TYR A 139 0.46 19.74 2.96
CA TYR A 139 1.62 20.09 3.75
C TYR A 139 2.18 18.92 4.54
N TYR A 140 1.33 18.00 5.00
CA TYR A 140 1.76 16.80 5.68
C TYR A 140 2.52 15.86 4.74
N ARG A 141 2.00 15.65 3.54
CA ARG A 141 2.67 14.84 2.49
C ARG A 141 3.99 15.45 2.02
N LEU A 142 4.16 16.76 2.12
CA LEU A 142 5.44 17.42 1.84
C LEU A 142 6.45 17.20 2.98
N LEU A 143 5.98 17.27 4.23
CA LEU A 143 6.83 17.23 5.41
C LEU A 143 7.36 15.82 5.68
N TRP A 144 6.48 14.81 5.60
CA TRP A 144 6.76 13.48 6.08
C TRP A 144 7.97 12.78 5.41
N PRO A 145 8.15 12.77 4.09
CA PRO A 145 9.34 12.18 3.47
C PRO A 145 10.65 12.86 3.89
N ARG A 146 10.60 14.16 4.21
CA ARG A 146 11.77 14.89 4.73
C ARG A 146 12.11 14.47 6.15
N VAL A 147 11.10 14.19 6.97
CA VAL A 147 11.31 13.64 8.32
C VAL A 147 11.91 12.23 8.22
N GLN A 148 11.39 11.39 7.34
CA GLN A 148 11.93 10.06 7.09
C GLN A 148 13.40 10.10 6.64
N GLN A 149 13.75 10.97 5.70
CA GLN A 149 15.16 11.20 5.30
C GLN A 149 16.03 11.64 6.47
N ALA A 150 15.53 12.55 7.32
CA ALA A 150 16.27 13.06 8.46
C ALA A 150 16.58 11.99 9.52
N VAL A 151 15.77 10.94 9.63
CA VAL A 151 16.02 9.82 10.55
C VAL A 151 16.74 8.63 9.89
N GLY A 152 17.18 8.77 8.63
CA GLY A 152 18.00 7.77 7.94
C GLY A 152 17.22 6.81 7.02
N GLU A 153 15.93 7.05 6.79
CA GLU A 153 15.20 6.26 5.79
C GLU A 153 15.61 6.61 4.35
N ASP A 154 15.74 5.61 3.51
CA ASP A 154 16.21 5.74 2.13
C ASP A 154 15.06 6.05 1.16
N VAL A 155 14.28 7.08 1.47
CA VAL A 155 13.11 7.53 0.68
C VAL A 155 13.40 8.81 -0.09
N LEU A 156 12.65 9.07 -1.16
CA LEU A 156 12.68 10.34 -1.90
C LEU A 156 11.50 11.23 -1.51
N ASP A 157 11.73 12.56 -1.46
CA ASP A 157 10.64 13.50 -1.32
C ASP A 157 9.80 13.63 -2.62
N LEU A 158 8.63 14.28 -2.52
CA LEU A 158 7.70 14.38 -3.65
C LEU A 158 8.30 15.05 -4.89
N GLN A 159 9.19 16.03 -4.72
CA GLN A 159 9.84 16.69 -5.84
C GLN A 159 10.85 15.75 -6.52
N GLN A 160 11.68 15.09 -5.73
CA GLN A 160 12.63 14.08 -6.20
C GLN A 160 11.90 12.92 -6.91
N ARG A 161 10.81 12.42 -6.33
CA ARG A 161 9.96 11.37 -6.93
C ARG A 161 9.46 11.78 -8.32
N ARG A 162 8.90 13.00 -8.47
CA ARG A 162 8.44 13.51 -9.78
C ARG A 162 9.53 13.53 -10.85
N GLU A 163 10.76 13.82 -10.48
CA GLU A 163 11.90 13.88 -11.40
C GLU A 163 12.23 12.48 -11.94
N THR A 164 12.12 11.44 -11.12
CA THR A 164 12.42 10.05 -11.54
C THR A 164 11.48 9.50 -12.61
N ILE A 165 10.23 9.99 -12.69
CA ILE A 165 9.22 9.49 -13.64
C ILE A 165 9.71 9.57 -15.08
N SER A 166 10.43 10.63 -15.45
CA SER A 166 10.92 10.81 -16.82
C SER A 166 11.87 9.71 -17.29
N ASN A 167 12.62 9.13 -16.37
CA ASN A 167 13.66 8.13 -16.63
C ASN A 167 13.11 6.70 -16.82
N ILE A 168 11.86 6.46 -16.45
CA ILE A 168 11.23 5.13 -16.52
C ILE A 168 10.98 4.76 -17.97
N GLU A 169 11.49 3.63 -18.40
CA GLU A 169 11.27 3.05 -19.73
C GLU A 169 10.46 1.74 -19.63
N LEU A 170 9.86 1.33 -20.74
CA LEU A 170 9.05 0.10 -20.78
C LEU A 170 9.84 -1.15 -20.40
N LYS A 171 11.15 -1.17 -20.67
CA LYS A 171 12.04 -2.26 -20.22
C LYS A 171 12.12 -2.36 -18.70
N ASP A 172 12.14 -1.21 -17.99
CA ASP A 172 12.23 -1.14 -16.53
C ASP A 172 10.94 -1.67 -15.90
N ILE A 173 9.78 -1.27 -16.46
CA ILE A 173 8.45 -1.80 -16.09
C ILE A 173 8.43 -3.32 -16.16
N ARG A 174 8.80 -3.87 -17.32
CA ARG A 174 8.79 -5.33 -17.55
C ARG A 174 9.77 -6.09 -16.65
N GLU A 175 10.94 -5.51 -16.40
CA GLU A 175 11.96 -6.11 -15.54
C GLU A 175 11.51 -6.10 -14.08
N HIS A 176 11.02 -4.97 -13.57
CA HIS A 176 10.53 -4.84 -12.20
C HIS A 176 9.37 -5.80 -11.93
N TYR A 177 8.35 -5.77 -12.80
CA TYR A 177 7.20 -6.66 -12.70
C TYR A 177 7.63 -8.13 -12.69
N ARG A 178 8.44 -8.56 -13.66
CA ARG A 178 8.90 -9.95 -13.76
C ARG A 178 9.68 -10.41 -12.53
N ARG A 179 10.41 -9.50 -11.88
CA ARG A 179 11.22 -9.77 -10.70
C ARG A 179 10.38 -9.85 -9.44
N THR A 180 9.40 -8.98 -9.28
CA THR A 180 8.67 -8.77 -8.03
C THR A 180 7.31 -9.47 -7.97
N HIS A 181 6.59 -9.58 -9.10
CA HIS A 181 5.29 -10.26 -9.16
C HIS A 181 5.49 -11.76 -9.40
N THR A 182 5.88 -12.45 -8.33
CA THR A 182 6.20 -13.87 -8.35
C THR A 182 5.48 -14.60 -7.21
N ALA A 183 5.24 -15.89 -7.37
CA ALA A 183 4.44 -16.66 -6.41
C ALA A 183 5.03 -16.66 -5.00
N ARG A 184 6.34 -16.83 -4.85
CA ARG A 184 7.00 -16.81 -3.51
C ARG A 184 6.99 -15.43 -2.86
N ASN A 185 6.86 -14.37 -3.65
CA ASN A 185 6.79 -12.99 -3.17
C ASN A 185 5.34 -12.53 -2.92
N MET A 186 4.35 -13.35 -3.23
CA MET A 186 2.93 -13.06 -3.07
C MET A 186 2.46 -13.37 -1.65
N LEU A 187 1.80 -12.40 -1.04
CA LEU A 187 0.95 -12.56 0.14
C LEU A 187 -0.51 -12.35 -0.28
N PHE A 188 -1.44 -13.07 0.34
CA PHE A 188 -2.86 -12.86 0.08
C PHE A 188 -3.70 -12.94 1.34
N VAL A 189 -4.80 -12.20 1.35
CA VAL A 189 -5.84 -12.30 2.38
C VAL A 189 -7.18 -12.34 1.66
N ILE A 190 -7.97 -13.38 1.92
CA ILE A 190 -9.31 -13.50 1.37
C ILE A 190 -10.29 -13.67 2.53
N ALA A 191 -11.25 -12.76 2.62
CA ALA A 191 -12.27 -12.74 3.66
C ALA A 191 -13.67 -12.83 3.06
N GLY A 192 -14.49 -13.70 3.62
CA GLY A 192 -15.86 -13.92 3.18
C GLY A 192 -16.35 -15.31 3.55
N ARG A 193 -17.43 -15.78 2.92
CA ARG A 193 -17.98 -17.10 3.18
C ARG A 193 -17.16 -18.20 2.48
N MET A 194 -16.37 -18.96 3.24
CA MET A 194 -15.47 -20.00 2.71
C MET A 194 -16.15 -21.36 2.50
N LYS A 195 -17.29 -21.61 3.14
CA LYS A 195 -18.01 -22.89 3.05
C LYS A 195 -18.32 -23.27 1.58
N GLY A 196 -17.80 -24.40 1.12
CA GLY A 196 -17.93 -24.89 -0.25
C GLY A 196 -17.00 -24.23 -1.28
N ARG A 197 -16.26 -23.20 -0.92
CA ARG A 197 -15.40 -22.40 -1.84
C ARG A 197 -13.92 -22.57 -1.57
N ARG A 198 -13.52 -22.85 -0.34
CA ARG A 198 -12.12 -22.94 0.10
C ARG A 198 -11.23 -23.71 -0.90
N LYS A 199 -11.64 -24.93 -1.29
CA LYS A 199 -10.86 -25.75 -2.24
C LYS A 199 -10.74 -25.12 -3.62
N LYS A 200 -11.79 -24.42 -4.09
CA LYS A 200 -11.77 -23.74 -5.39
C LYS A 200 -10.84 -22.53 -5.32
N ILE A 201 -10.94 -21.71 -4.27
CA ILE A 201 -10.07 -20.54 -4.06
C ILE A 201 -8.59 -20.96 -4.06
N ILE A 202 -8.23 -21.98 -3.28
CA ILE A 202 -6.85 -22.48 -3.22
C ILE A 202 -6.38 -22.94 -4.60
N ARG A 203 -7.19 -23.72 -5.32
CA ARG A 203 -6.85 -24.20 -6.65
C ARG A 203 -6.68 -23.06 -7.65
N GLU A 204 -7.54 -22.03 -7.61
CA GLU A 204 -7.43 -20.85 -8.47
C GLU A 204 -6.11 -20.11 -8.21
N LEU A 205 -5.78 -19.82 -6.95
CA LEU A 205 -4.53 -19.15 -6.57
C LEU A 205 -3.28 -19.98 -6.93
N GLU A 206 -3.33 -21.30 -6.77
CA GLU A 206 -2.26 -22.21 -7.20
C GLU A 206 -2.08 -22.23 -8.72
N GLY A 207 -3.17 -22.01 -9.47
CA GLY A 207 -3.20 -21.95 -10.93
C GLY A 207 -2.80 -20.59 -11.53
N TRP A 208 -2.56 -19.57 -10.73
CA TRP A 208 -2.12 -18.27 -11.25
C TRP A 208 -0.78 -18.41 -11.99
N PRO A 209 -0.63 -17.88 -13.22
CA PRO A 209 0.56 -18.07 -14.04
C PRO A 209 1.73 -17.19 -13.59
N LEU A 210 1.97 -17.12 -12.28
CA LEU A 210 3.11 -16.44 -11.69
C LEU A 210 4.32 -17.37 -11.71
N LYS A 211 5.50 -16.84 -12.03
CA LYS A 211 6.76 -17.57 -11.85
C LYS A 211 6.97 -17.86 -10.38
N GLU A 212 7.71 -18.91 -10.05
CA GLU A 212 8.03 -19.25 -8.66
C GLU A 212 8.75 -18.10 -7.96
N GLY A 213 9.85 -17.60 -8.53
CA GLY A 213 10.60 -16.45 -8.07
C GLY A 213 11.21 -16.61 -6.68
N GLU A 214 11.61 -15.47 -6.10
CA GLU A 214 12.16 -15.37 -4.77
C GLU A 214 11.23 -14.53 -3.88
N LYS A 215 11.26 -14.80 -2.58
CA LYS A 215 10.65 -13.93 -1.58
C LYS A 215 11.67 -12.85 -1.22
N PHE A 216 11.31 -11.59 -1.43
CA PHE A 216 12.17 -10.49 -1.00
C PHE A 216 12.13 -10.32 0.51
N GLU A 217 13.30 -10.02 1.09
CA GLU A 217 13.40 -9.60 2.49
C GLU A 217 12.93 -8.15 2.65
N MET A 218 12.53 -7.80 3.88
CA MET A 218 12.20 -6.42 4.20
C MET A 218 13.49 -5.59 4.18
N PRO A 219 13.49 -4.41 3.54
CA PRO A 219 14.64 -3.52 3.55
C PRO A 219 14.93 -3.09 5.00
N PHE A 220 16.21 -3.06 5.33
CA PHE A 220 16.67 -2.56 6.62
C PHE A 220 16.99 -1.07 6.51
N ALA A 221 16.54 -0.28 7.49
CA ALA A 221 16.95 1.10 7.66
C ALA A 221 17.70 1.25 8.99
N ASP A 222 18.91 1.81 8.95
CA ASP A 222 19.68 2.17 10.14
C ASP A 222 19.20 3.53 10.64
N LEU A 223 18.20 3.49 11.50
CA LEU A 223 17.53 4.68 11.97
C LEU A 223 18.32 5.36 13.09
N HIS A 224 18.38 6.67 13.04
CA HIS A 224 19.04 7.51 14.05
C HIS A 224 18.16 8.70 14.45
N ALA A 225 18.51 9.39 15.55
CA ALA A 225 17.82 10.60 15.90
C ALA A 225 18.07 11.68 14.84
N GLY A 226 16.99 12.17 14.22
CA GLY A 226 17.06 13.19 13.18
C GLY A 226 17.09 14.61 13.74
N GLU A 227 17.60 15.53 12.94
CA GLU A 227 17.44 16.96 13.20
C GLU A 227 16.03 17.45 12.83
N ALA A 228 15.60 18.54 13.44
CA ALA A 228 14.32 19.15 13.12
C ALA A 228 14.27 19.63 11.66
N VAL A 229 13.26 19.23 10.92
CA VAL A 229 13.02 19.64 9.54
C VAL A 229 12.02 20.80 9.52
N SER A 230 12.28 21.81 8.70
CA SER A 230 11.36 22.93 8.51
C SER A 230 11.22 23.28 7.03
N ILE A 231 9.96 23.32 6.55
CA ILE A 231 9.61 23.74 5.21
C ILE A 231 8.81 25.04 5.30
N ARG A 232 9.34 26.12 4.73
CA ARG A 232 8.66 27.42 4.70
C ARG A 232 7.89 27.60 3.40
N ARG A 233 6.59 27.91 3.53
CA ARG A 233 5.70 28.19 2.41
C ARG A 233 5.06 29.56 2.58
N LYS A 234 5.09 30.39 1.52
CA LYS A 234 4.48 31.74 1.56
C LYS A 234 2.96 31.71 1.54
N ASP A 235 2.39 30.65 1.01
CA ASP A 235 0.96 30.40 0.86
C ASP A 235 0.33 29.67 2.06
N ALA A 236 1.13 29.25 3.05
CA ALA A 236 0.63 28.59 4.24
C ALA A 236 0.11 29.60 5.26
N SER A 237 -1.16 29.49 5.63
CA SER A 237 -1.81 30.29 6.67
C SER A 237 -1.65 29.70 8.07
N ASN A 238 -1.33 28.41 8.17
CA ASN A 238 -1.18 27.65 9.41
C ASN A 238 0.19 26.95 9.46
N ILE A 239 0.56 26.49 10.64
CA ILE A 239 1.70 25.60 10.83
C ILE A 239 1.18 24.16 10.87
N THR A 240 1.71 23.32 10.00
CA THR A 240 1.56 21.86 10.11
C THR A 240 2.84 21.31 10.74
N PHE A 241 2.72 20.49 11.75
CA PHE A 241 3.85 19.88 12.44
C PHE A 241 3.67 18.36 12.58
N GLY A 242 4.78 17.65 12.75
CA GLY A 242 4.78 16.24 13.08
C GLY A 242 6.06 15.87 13.84
N PHE A 243 5.97 14.85 14.67
CA PHE A 243 7.12 14.23 15.30
C PHE A 243 6.85 12.74 15.56
N SER A 244 7.92 11.97 15.63
CA SER A 244 7.89 10.53 15.87
C SER A 244 8.71 10.15 17.08
N LEU A 245 8.18 9.22 17.87
CA LEU A 245 8.95 8.48 18.86
C LEU A 245 9.24 7.09 18.25
N VAL A 246 10.54 6.76 18.14
CA VAL A 246 10.96 5.51 17.48
C VAL A 246 11.49 4.54 18.53
N THR A 247 10.94 3.31 18.51
CA THR A 247 11.46 2.20 19.28
C THR A 247 12.22 1.28 18.32
N PRO A 248 13.53 0.99 18.52
CA PRO A 248 14.35 0.22 17.58
C PRO A 248 14.06 -1.29 17.67
N ARG A 249 12.83 -1.68 17.76
CA ARG A 249 12.29 -3.03 17.72
C ARG A 249 10.79 -3.01 17.44
N HIS A 250 10.24 -4.12 17.01
CA HIS A 250 8.79 -4.30 17.02
C HIS A 250 8.28 -4.47 18.47
N LEU A 251 7.15 -3.87 18.74
CA LEU A 251 6.40 -4.14 19.98
C LEU A 251 5.78 -5.52 19.90
N ALA A 252 5.79 -6.26 21.02
CA ALA A 252 4.97 -7.46 21.13
C ALA A 252 3.46 -7.11 21.03
N PRO A 253 2.60 -8.06 20.63
CA PRO A 253 1.16 -7.78 20.46
C PRO A 253 0.50 -7.10 21.68
N GLU A 254 0.85 -7.52 22.90
CA GLU A 254 0.34 -6.96 24.15
C GLU A 254 0.86 -5.54 24.39
N GLU A 255 2.13 -5.29 24.05
CA GLU A 255 2.73 -3.95 24.13
C GLU A 255 2.08 -3.01 23.09
N ALA A 256 1.89 -3.48 21.85
CA ALA A 256 1.25 -2.72 20.77
C ALA A 256 -0.22 -2.37 21.16
N PHE A 257 -0.96 -3.31 21.73
CA PHE A 257 -2.30 -3.07 22.24
C PHE A 257 -2.29 -2.02 23.37
N SER A 258 -1.38 -2.16 24.34
CA SER A 258 -1.24 -1.23 25.47
C SER A 258 -0.87 0.17 24.98
N MET A 259 0.05 0.27 24.01
CA MET A 259 0.42 1.53 23.38
C MET A 259 -0.74 2.15 22.57
N GLY A 260 -1.56 1.32 21.92
CA GLY A 260 -2.79 1.77 21.25
C GLY A 260 -3.79 2.40 22.23
N CYS A 261 -3.99 1.78 23.39
CA CYS A 261 -4.81 2.34 24.47
C CYS A 261 -4.22 3.65 25.02
N LEU A 262 -2.91 3.70 25.25
CA LEU A 262 -2.23 4.92 25.70
C LEU A 262 -2.35 6.03 24.65
N ASN A 263 -2.16 5.71 23.37
CA ASN A 263 -2.32 6.65 22.26
C ASN A 263 -3.73 7.26 22.26
N HIS A 264 -4.76 6.44 22.45
CA HIS A 264 -6.14 6.93 22.52
C HIS A 264 -6.39 7.84 23.72
N ILE A 265 -5.87 7.49 24.89
CA ILE A 265 -5.96 8.32 26.11
C ILE A 265 -5.28 9.68 25.90
N LEU A 266 -4.15 9.70 25.23
CA LEU A 266 -3.37 10.91 25.03
C LEU A 266 -3.92 11.76 23.89
N ASN A 267 -4.33 11.16 22.77
CA ASN A 267 -4.56 11.91 21.54
C ASN A 267 -5.80 11.50 20.72
N GLY A 268 -6.56 10.47 21.11
CA GLY A 268 -7.61 9.90 20.29
C GLY A 268 -8.87 10.76 20.11
N THR A 269 -9.15 11.72 21.01
CA THR A 269 -10.36 12.56 20.96
C THR A 269 -10.09 13.96 21.50
N THR A 270 -11.06 14.86 21.28
CA THR A 270 -11.04 16.21 21.86
C THR A 270 -11.07 16.25 23.39
N ASN A 271 -11.35 15.11 24.06
CA ASN A 271 -11.29 14.96 25.51
C ASN A 271 -9.98 14.28 25.99
N SER A 272 -9.12 13.88 25.07
CA SER A 272 -7.83 13.28 25.38
C SER A 272 -6.86 14.26 26.01
N ARG A 273 -5.89 13.76 26.77
CA ARG A 273 -5.02 14.61 27.60
C ARG A 273 -4.20 15.61 26.81
N ILE A 274 -3.59 15.21 25.70
CA ILE A 274 -2.74 16.11 24.88
C ILE A 274 -3.63 16.88 23.91
N PHE A 275 -4.36 16.20 23.03
CA PHE A 275 -5.18 16.86 22.03
C PHE A 275 -6.24 17.77 22.66
N GLY A 276 -6.98 17.28 23.66
CA GLY A 276 -8.01 18.09 24.33
C GLY A 276 -7.44 19.34 24.99
N MET A 277 -6.28 19.24 25.62
CA MET A 277 -5.61 20.40 26.21
C MET A 277 -5.12 21.39 25.15
N ALA A 278 -4.49 20.92 24.08
CA ALA A 278 -3.98 21.76 22.99
C ALA A 278 -5.16 22.50 22.30
N ARG A 279 -6.26 21.77 22.02
CA ARG A 279 -7.46 22.35 21.42
C ARG A 279 -8.14 23.38 22.36
N LYS A 280 -8.26 23.07 23.66
CA LYS A 280 -8.83 24.00 24.65
C LYS A 280 -8.03 25.31 24.79
N ARG A 281 -6.71 25.22 24.55
CA ARG A 281 -5.82 26.39 24.54
C ARG A 281 -5.81 27.12 23.17
N GLY A 282 -6.53 26.65 22.20
CA GLY A 282 -6.56 27.22 20.84
C GLY A 282 -5.27 27.06 20.06
N LEU A 283 -4.42 26.07 20.43
CA LEU A 283 -3.13 25.84 19.76
C LEU A 283 -3.29 25.04 18.47
N VAL A 284 -4.26 24.11 18.43
CA VAL A 284 -4.53 23.26 17.28
C VAL A 284 -6.02 23.13 17.04
N TYR A 285 -6.40 22.98 15.77
CA TYR A 285 -7.76 22.59 15.41
C TYR A 285 -7.95 21.08 15.46
N GLY A 286 -6.98 20.32 14.97
CA GLY A 286 -6.93 18.87 14.96
C GLY A 286 -5.55 18.37 15.34
N MET A 287 -5.48 17.15 15.84
CA MET A 287 -4.26 16.38 16.03
C MET A 287 -4.52 14.92 15.66
N GLY A 288 -3.57 14.31 14.96
CA GLY A 288 -3.51 12.90 14.69
C GLY A 288 -2.42 12.21 15.52
N SER A 289 -2.56 10.92 15.71
CA SER A 289 -1.46 10.07 16.16
C SER A 289 -1.71 8.61 15.76
N SER A 290 -0.64 7.91 15.41
CA SER A 290 -0.71 6.52 14.99
C SER A 290 0.50 5.74 15.45
N LEU A 291 0.32 4.41 15.57
CA LEU A 291 1.40 3.45 15.75
C LEU A 291 1.59 2.71 14.43
N ALA A 292 2.81 2.68 13.94
CA ALA A 292 3.18 1.98 12.72
C ALA A 292 4.46 1.18 12.92
N ASN A 293 4.58 0.08 12.22
CA ASN A 293 5.80 -0.70 12.17
C ASN A 293 6.45 -0.57 10.79
N ASN A 294 7.75 -0.35 10.76
CA ASN A 294 8.55 -0.63 9.57
C ASN A 294 9.21 -2.02 9.67
N ALA A 295 10.25 -2.28 8.87
CA ALA A 295 10.94 -3.57 8.87
C ALA A 295 11.50 -3.98 10.23
N THR A 296 11.96 -3.03 11.05
CA THR A 296 12.76 -3.30 12.26
C THR A 296 12.35 -2.52 13.50
N SER A 297 11.48 -1.54 13.35
CA SER A 297 11.17 -0.55 14.39
C SER A 297 9.67 -0.29 14.49
N THR A 298 9.23 0.22 15.61
CA THR A 298 7.88 0.75 15.82
C THR A 298 7.96 2.26 15.94
N TYR A 299 7.14 2.96 15.19
CA TYR A 299 6.94 4.40 15.21
C TYR A 299 5.67 4.74 15.96
N TRP A 300 5.75 5.77 16.78
CA TRP A 300 4.58 6.43 17.32
C TRP A 300 4.59 7.87 16.84
N ASP A 301 3.75 8.13 15.85
CA ASP A 301 3.69 9.38 15.12
C ASP A 301 2.62 10.29 15.69
N PHE A 302 2.91 11.59 15.68
CA PHE A 302 2.00 12.66 16.07
C PHE A 302 2.04 13.76 15.01
N ASP A 303 0.87 14.30 14.67
CA ASP A 303 0.71 15.40 13.72
C ASP A 303 -0.40 16.38 14.13
N GLY A 304 -0.33 17.58 13.56
CA GLY A 304 -1.33 18.61 13.82
C GLY A 304 -1.20 19.88 12.96
#